data_a4a2daf26a36f85e94de4f7592a53c3d
#
_entry.id   a4a2daf26a36f85e94de4f7592a53c3d
#
_cell.length_a   1.000
_cell.length_b   1.000
_cell.length_c   1.000
_cell.angle_alpha   90.00
_cell.angle_beta   90.00
_cell.angle_gamma   90.00
#
_symmetry.space_group_name_H-M   'P 1'
#
loop_
_entity.id
_entity.type
_entity.pdbx_description
1 polymer ?
#
loop_
_entity_poly.entity_id
_entity_poly.type
_entity_poly.pdbx_seq_one_letter_code
_entity_poly.pdbx_strand_id
1 'polypeptide(L)'
;MTLDALTAISPIDGRYRNKTVALADYFSEYALIRYRVRVEVEYFIALCELPLPQLASFDKALFSRLRNIYQHFDEASAQRVKDIERTTNHDVKAVEYFLKEEFDKIGGLDAYKEFIHFGLTSQDINNTSVPLSIKEALAEVVVPQVEELIGQLEQYAEQWKDVSMLAKTHGQPASPTRLGKEIMVFAYRLREQLEQLKACKMSAKFGGATGNYNAHHVAYPSIDWKAFGNRFVEEALGLHREQFTTQISNYDNMGAVFDAIRRINTIIIDLDRDFWMYISMEYFKQQIKAGEVGSSAMPHKVNPIDFENSEGNLGMSNCILQFLAQKLPVSRLQRDLTDSTVLRNVGVPLGHTVIAIQSTLKGLRKLILNEDRLSEDLDNTWAVVAEAIQTILRREAYPHPYEALKALTRTNQKMTEQTIHEFVQGLNVSDEVKAELMAITPHNYTGV
;
A
#
# COMPACT_ATOMS: atom_id res chain seq x y z
N MET A 1 0.03 31.01 16.45
CA MET A 1 0.67 29.71 16.78
C MET A 1 1.49 29.31 15.55
N THR A 2 2.78 29.07 15.69
CA THR A 2 3.60 28.54 14.58
C THR A 2 3.24 27.09 14.30
N LEU A 3 3.33 26.66 13.05
CA LEU A 3 3.07 25.28 12.68
C LEU A 3 4.24 24.40 13.14
N ASP A 4 3.95 23.45 14.02
CA ASP A 4 4.85 22.38 14.46
C ASP A 4 4.04 21.10 14.79
N ALA A 5 4.71 20.04 15.24
CA ALA A 5 4.04 18.77 15.52
C ALA A 5 2.95 18.86 16.62
N LEU A 6 3.04 19.81 17.55
CA LEU A 6 2.02 20.01 18.60
C LEU A 6 0.84 20.83 18.11
N THR A 7 1.04 21.70 17.14
CA THR A 7 0.05 22.65 16.65
C THR A 7 -0.58 22.22 15.31
N ALA A 8 -0.07 21.15 14.70
CA ALA A 8 -0.60 20.60 13.45
C ALA A 8 -2.02 20.03 13.66
N ILE A 9 -2.96 20.40 12.78
CA ILE A 9 -4.35 19.89 12.83
C ILE A 9 -4.40 18.43 12.37
N SER A 10 -3.62 18.07 11.35
CA SER A 10 -3.52 16.68 10.89
C SER A 10 -2.64 15.85 11.84
N PRO A 11 -3.11 14.70 12.33
CA PRO A 11 -2.28 13.80 13.13
C PRO A 11 -1.10 13.21 12.33
N ILE A 12 -1.18 13.18 11.00
CA ILE A 12 -0.09 12.72 10.12
C ILE A 12 1.13 13.63 10.27
N ASP A 13 0.92 14.95 10.28
CA ASP A 13 1.99 15.94 10.42
C ASP A 13 2.29 16.29 11.89
N GLY A 14 1.39 15.95 12.80
CA GLY A 14 1.53 16.15 14.24
C GLY A 14 2.01 14.89 14.95
N ARG A 15 1.08 14.18 15.59
CA ARG A 15 1.32 13.01 16.44
C ARG A 15 2.20 11.93 15.80
N TYR A 16 2.03 11.71 14.47
CA TYR A 16 2.71 10.65 13.73
C TYR A 16 3.83 11.16 12.81
N ARG A 17 4.26 12.42 12.96
CA ARG A 17 5.29 13.03 12.10
C ARG A 17 6.56 12.17 11.98
N ASN A 18 6.99 11.56 13.06
CA ASN A 18 8.17 10.68 13.09
C ASN A 18 8.03 9.41 12.23
N LYS A 19 6.81 8.99 11.93
CA LYS A 19 6.52 7.83 11.07
C LYS A 19 6.33 8.20 9.61
N THR A 20 5.92 9.44 9.34
CA THR A 20 5.49 9.92 8.01
C THR A 20 6.50 10.84 7.34
N VAL A 21 7.57 11.22 8.03
CA VAL A 21 8.54 12.21 7.54
C VAL A 21 9.12 11.86 6.16
N ALA A 22 9.34 10.58 5.87
CA ALA A 22 9.82 10.13 4.58
C ALA A 22 8.88 10.47 3.40
N LEU A 23 7.59 10.67 3.67
CA LEU A 23 6.62 11.08 2.64
C LEU A 23 6.67 12.58 2.34
N ALA A 24 7.34 13.39 3.16
CA ALA A 24 7.43 14.83 2.95
C ALA A 24 8.15 15.19 1.65
N ASP A 25 9.13 14.38 1.23
CA ASP A 25 9.88 14.57 -0.02
C ASP A 25 9.05 14.30 -1.28
N TYR A 26 7.83 13.79 -1.14
CA TYR A 26 6.94 13.45 -2.24
C TYR A 26 5.63 14.24 -2.23
N PHE A 27 5.07 14.56 -1.06
CA PHE A 27 3.70 15.06 -0.91
C PHE A 27 3.57 16.37 -0.14
N SER A 28 4.66 16.98 0.32
CA SER A 28 4.61 18.35 0.86
C SER A 28 4.46 19.37 -0.26
N GLU A 29 4.09 20.61 0.08
CA GLU A 29 4.09 21.73 -0.88
C GLU A 29 5.48 21.97 -1.47
N TYR A 30 6.53 21.83 -0.65
CA TYR A 30 7.92 21.82 -1.10
C TYR A 30 8.18 20.78 -2.18
N ALA A 31 7.77 19.54 -1.93
CA ALA A 31 7.94 18.45 -2.90
C ALA A 31 7.17 18.70 -4.20
N LEU A 32 5.91 19.14 -4.11
CA LEU A 32 5.12 19.44 -5.29
C LEU A 32 5.80 20.50 -6.17
N ILE A 33 6.35 21.55 -5.57
CA ILE A 33 7.09 22.58 -6.30
C ILE A 33 8.35 21.98 -6.93
N ARG A 34 9.13 21.20 -6.18
CA ARG A 34 10.35 20.54 -6.68
C ARG A 34 10.07 19.63 -7.89
N TYR A 35 9.00 18.83 -7.85
CA TYR A 35 8.61 17.97 -8.97
C TYR A 35 8.17 18.78 -10.19
N ARG A 36 7.47 19.89 -10.00
CA ARG A 36 7.14 20.80 -11.11
C ARG A 36 8.39 21.41 -11.73
N VAL A 37 9.32 21.88 -10.92
CA VAL A 37 10.63 22.40 -11.40
C VAL A 37 11.38 21.32 -12.18
N ARG A 38 11.41 20.08 -11.69
CA ARG A 38 12.04 18.94 -12.39
C ARG A 38 11.42 18.71 -13.76
N VAL A 39 10.11 18.66 -13.85
CA VAL A 39 9.40 18.43 -15.12
C VAL A 39 9.68 19.56 -16.13
N GLU A 40 9.63 20.81 -15.69
CA GLU A 40 9.92 21.98 -16.54
C GLU A 40 11.36 21.95 -17.05
N VAL A 41 12.32 21.63 -16.20
CA VAL A 41 13.75 21.54 -16.58
C VAL A 41 13.96 20.41 -17.60
N GLU A 42 13.46 19.22 -17.33
CA GLU A 42 13.59 18.09 -18.26
C GLU A 42 12.86 18.34 -19.57
N TYR A 43 11.71 19.03 -19.52
CA TYR A 43 11.01 19.46 -20.74
C TYR A 43 11.84 20.43 -21.58
N PHE A 44 12.44 21.46 -20.95
CA PHE A 44 13.32 22.40 -21.64
C PHE A 44 14.53 21.67 -22.28
N ILE A 45 15.15 20.75 -21.55
CA ILE A 45 16.26 19.92 -22.07
C ILE A 45 15.79 19.11 -23.29
N ALA A 46 14.62 18.47 -23.20
CA ALA A 46 14.06 17.70 -24.30
C ALA A 46 13.76 18.56 -25.54
N LEU A 47 13.32 19.81 -25.37
CA LEU A 47 13.17 20.76 -26.48
C LEU A 47 14.52 21.10 -27.14
N CYS A 48 15.60 21.26 -26.35
CA CYS A 48 16.95 21.52 -26.89
C CYS A 48 17.51 20.33 -27.69
N GLU A 49 16.94 19.16 -27.57
CA GLU A 49 17.31 17.97 -28.34
C GLU A 49 16.54 17.85 -29.66
N LEU A 50 15.49 18.66 -29.84
CA LEU A 50 14.75 18.75 -31.11
C LEU A 50 15.47 19.68 -32.13
N PRO A 51 15.23 19.50 -33.43
CA PRO A 51 15.80 20.35 -34.48
C PRO A 51 15.07 21.71 -34.55
N LEU A 52 14.96 22.40 -33.39
CA LEU A 52 14.37 23.74 -33.30
C LEU A 52 15.46 24.78 -33.62
N PRO A 53 15.30 25.62 -34.66
CA PRO A 53 16.35 26.56 -35.05
C PRO A 53 16.79 27.51 -33.94
N GLN A 54 15.85 27.92 -33.09
CA GLN A 54 16.11 28.86 -31.97
C GLN A 54 16.90 28.22 -30.81
N LEU A 55 16.87 26.88 -30.69
CA LEU A 55 17.60 26.13 -29.69
C LEU A 55 18.85 25.42 -30.24
N ALA A 56 19.10 25.50 -31.54
CA ALA A 56 20.19 24.80 -32.21
C ALA A 56 21.58 25.17 -31.68
N SER A 57 21.74 26.38 -31.18
CA SER A 57 23.01 26.89 -30.62
C SER A 57 23.10 26.73 -29.08
N PHE A 58 22.13 26.08 -28.43
CA PHE A 58 22.16 25.86 -27.00
C PHE A 58 23.33 24.96 -26.61
N ASP A 59 24.13 25.41 -25.63
CA ASP A 59 25.26 24.60 -25.14
C ASP A 59 24.76 23.46 -24.24
N LYS A 60 24.76 22.24 -24.78
CA LYS A 60 24.33 21.04 -24.04
C LYS A 60 25.19 20.71 -22.83
N ALA A 61 26.39 21.28 -22.69
CA ALA A 61 27.18 21.15 -21.46
C ALA A 61 26.47 21.78 -20.23
N LEU A 62 25.52 22.67 -20.45
CA LEU A 62 24.72 23.29 -19.38
C LEU A 62 23.59 22.41 -18.85
N PHE A 63 23.28 21.28 -19.49
CA PHE A 63 22.20 20.41 -19.00
C PHE A 63 22.39 19.95 -17.56
N SER A 64 23.61 19.65 -17.16
CA SER A 64 23.92 19.31 -15.77
C SER A 64 23.62 20.47 -14.81
N ARG A 65 23.94 21.71 -15.21
CA ARG A 65 23.64 22.91 -14.41
C ARG A 65 22.12 23.16 -14.31
N LEU A 66 21.37 22.92 -15.36
CA LEU A 66 19.91 23.01 -15.35
C LEU A 66 19.32 21.95 -14.40
N ARG A 67 19.79 20.69 -14.46
CA ARG A 67 19.35 19.62 -13.57
C ARG A 67 19.67 19.92 -12.10
N ASN A 68 20.78 20.59 -11.81
CA ASN A 68 21.11 21.02 -10.45
C ASN A 68 20.04 21.89 -9.83
N ILE A 69 19.23 22.65 -10.60
CA ILE A 69 18.14 23.48 -10.07
C ILE A 69 17.14 22.63 -9.25
N TYR A 70 16.77 21.45 -9.73
CA TYR A 70 15.86 20.57 -8.99
C TYR A 70 16.57 19.54 -8.12
N GLN A 71 17.80 19.14 -8.43
CA GLN A 71 18.57 18.18 -7.65
C GLN A 71 19.06 18.76 -6.33
N HIS A 72 19.35 20.07 -6.32
CA HIS A 72 19.74 20.82 -5.12
C HIS A 72 18.65 21.81 -4.68
N PHE A 73 17.38 21.52 -5.04
CA PHE A 73 16.25 22.34 -4.64
C PHE A 73 16.09 22.31 -3.12
N ASP A 74 15.95 23.47 -2.50
CA ASP A 74 15.86 23.64 -1.06
C ASP A 74 14.61 24.40 -0.62
N GLU A 75 14.38 24.52 0.69
CA GLU A 75 13.25 25.27 1.23
C GLU A 75 13.27 26.75 0.86
N ALA A 76 14.46 27.37 0.70
CA ALA A 76 14.58 28.75 0.29
C ALA A 76 14.10 28.93 -1.17
N SER A 77 14.45 28.00 -2.05
CA SER A 77 13.96 27.95 -3.42
C SER A 77 12.43 27.79 -3.48
N ALA A 78 11.88 26.89 -2.68
CA ALA A 78 10.44 26.71 -2.56
C ALA A 78 9.76 27.98 -2.05
N GLN A 79 10.34 28.64 -1.03
CA GLN A 79 9.83 29.90 -0.52
C GLN A 79 9.86 30.99 -1.58
N ARG A 80 10.93 31.05 -2.42
CA ARG A 80 10.98 31.99 -3.53
C ARG A 80 9.84 31.80 -4.51
N VAL A 81 9.52 30.54 -4.88
CA VAL A 81 8.35 30.24 -5.72
C VAL A 81 7.07 30.73 -5.06
N LYS A 82 6.89 30.50 -3.76
CA LYS A 82 5.70 30.98 -3.01
C LYS A 82 5.62 32.52 -2.95
N ASP A 83 6.75 33.20 -2.90
CA ASP A 83 6.80 34.67 -2.92
C ASP A 83 6.34 35.21 -4.29
N ILE A 84 6.75 34.58 -5.38
CA ILE A 84 6.28 34.90 -6.74
C ILE A 84 4.79 34.61 -6.86
N GLU A 85 4.34 33.44 -6.36
CA GLU A 85 2.92 33.03 -6.41
C GLU A 85 2.00 34.04 -5.72
N ARG A 86 2.42 34.63 -4.59
CA ARG A 86 1.64 35.68 -3.89
C ARG A 86 1.29 36.88 -4.79
N THR A 87 2.15 37.19 -5.77
CA THR A 87 1.92 38.30 -6.70
C THR A 87 1.16 37.84 -7.95
N THR A 88 1.51 36.66 -8.47
CA THR A 88 0.92 36.14 -9.74
C THR A 88 -0.43 35.46 -9.52
N ASN A 89 -0.73 35.03 -8.30
CA ASN A 89 -1.88 34.21 -7.93
C ASN A 89 -2.03 32.97 -8.82
N HIS A 90 -0.89 32.39 -9.24
CA HIS A 90 -0.85 31.21 -10.12
C HIS A 90 0.39 30.39 -9.84
N ASP A 91 0.20 29.17 -9.31
CA ASP A 91 1.26 28.31 -8.81
C ASP A 91 2.25 27.84 -9.89
N VAL A 92 1.77 27.32 -11.04
CA VAL A 92 2.66 26.86 -12.12
C VAL A 92 3.35 28.03 -12.80
N LYS A 93 2.68 29.18 -12.96
CA LYS A 93 3.32 30.40 -13.50
C LYS A 93 4.45 30.91 -12.58
N ALA A 94 4.30 30.74 -11.28
CA ALA A 94 5.35 31.08 -10.33
C ALA A 94 6.60 30.20 -10.52
N VAL A 95 6.44 28.91 -10.84
CA VAL A 95 7.56 28.03 -11.20
C VAL A 95 8.26 28.48 -12.46
N GLU A 96 7.52 28.87 -13.49
CA GLU A 96 8.08 29.42 -14.73
C GLU A 96 8.95 30.66 -14.46
N TYR A 97 8.44 31.63 -13.68
CA TYR A 97 9.21 32.81 -13.32
C TYR A 97 10.44 32.48 -12.46
N PHE A 98 10.32 31.57 -11.51
CA PHE A 98 11.46 31.10 -10.75
C PHE A 98 12.53 30.52 -11.64
N LEU A 99 12.17 29.69 -12.61
CA LEU A 99 13.15 29.13 -13.57
C LEU A 99 13.81 30.20 -14.43
N LYS A 100 13.08 31.26 -14.82
CA LYS A 100 13.69 32.40 -15.54
C LYS A 100 14.73 33.10 -14.68
N GLU A 101 14.48 33.26 -13.37
CA GLU A 101 15.47 33.80 -12.42
C GLU A 101 16.70 32.87 -12.27
N GLU A 102 16.50 31.56 -12.24
CA GLU A 102 17.60 30.59 -12.21
C GLU A 102 18.44 30.60 -13.49
N PHE A 103 17.80 30.80 -14.65
CA PHE A 103 18.50 30.98 -15.93
C PHE A 103 19.36 32.26 -15.92
N ASP A 104 18.89 33.34 -15.29
CA ASP A 104 19.69 34.58 -15.10
C ASP A 104 20.93 34.31 -14.26
N LYS A 105 20.82 33.52 -13.18
CA LYS A 105 21.95 33.15 -12.32
C LYS A 105 22.99 32.27 -13.04
N ILE A 106 22.55 31.41 -13.97
CA ILE A 106 23.45 30.61 -14.81
C ILE A 106 24.20 31.51 -15.78
N GLY A 107 23.49 32.52 -16.35
CA GLY A 107 24.01 33.50 -17.29
C GLY A 107 24.10 32.99 -18.72
N GLY A 108 23.96 33.92 -19.69
CA GLY A 108 24.03 33.61 -21.13
C GLY A 108 22.82 32.88 -21.69
N LEU A 109 21.72 32.77 -20.92
CA LEU A 109 20.53 32.04 -21.32
C LEU A 109 19.32 32.93 -21.71
N ASP A 110 19.52 34.25 -21.83
CA ASP A 110 18.42 35.20 -22.10
C ASP A 110 17.63 34.87 -23.38
N ALA A 111 18.30 34.43 -24.42
CA ALA A 111 17.68 34.08 -25.70
C ALA A 111 16.76 32.83 -25.61
N TYR A 112 16.92 32.04 -24.57
CA TYR A 112 16.25 30.74 -24.43
C TYR A 112 15.13 30.73 -23.39
N LYS A 113 15.00 31.79 -22.56
CA LYS A 113 14.04 31.84 -21.45
C LYS A 113 12.57 31.65 -21.86
N GLU A 114 12.20 32.11 -23.06
CA GLU A 114 10.83 31.99 -23.56
C GLU A 114 10.48 30.56 -24.01
N PHE A 115 11.44 29.64 -24.01
CA PHE A 115 11.20 28.21 -24.20
C PHE A 115 10.90 27.45 -22.89
N ILE A 116 11.00 28.10 -21.72
CA ILE A 116 10.46 27.58 -20.46
C ILE A 116 8.93 27.55 -20.61
N HIS A 117 8.31 26.43 -20.30
CA HIS A 117 6.85 26.21 -20.41
C HIS A 117 6.30 26.41 -21.84
N PHE A 118 7.14 26.27 -22.88
CA PHE A 118 6.76 26.53 -24.27
C PHE A 118 5.62 25.60 -24.71
N GLY A 119 4.51 26.20 -25.17
CA GLY A 119 3.35 25.47 -25.69
C GLY A 119 2.56 24.66 -24.67
N LEU A 120 2.98 24.63 -23.40
CA LEU A 120 2.34 23.85 -22.33
C LEU A 120 1.15 24.57 -21.70
N THR A 121 0.35 23.79 -21.00
CA THR A 121 -0.62 24.28 -20.01
C THR A 121 -0.22 23.76 -18.62
N SER A 122 -0.72 24.38 -17.56
CA SER A 122 -0.40 23.98 -16.17
C SER A 122 -0.58 22.49 -15.91
N GLN A 123 -1.54 21.86 -16.58
CA GLN A 123 -1.79 20.43 -16.39
C GLN A 123 -0.81 19.51 -17.10
N ASP A 124 -0.06 19.97 -18.07
CA ASP A 124 1.08 19.21 -18.59
C ASP A 124 2.15 19.03 -17.50
N ILE A 125 2.26 20.02 -16.59
CA ILE A 125 3.18 19.97 -15.47
C ILE A 125 2.59 19.23 -14.27
N ASN A 126 1.35 19.50 -13.89
CA ASN A 126 0.71 18.83 -12.75
C ASN A 126 0.43 17.34 -13.02
N ASN A 127 -0.08 17.01 -14.22
CA ASN A 127 -0.39 15.62 -14.59
C ASN A 127 0.84 14.78 -15.03
N THR A 128 2.02 15.32 -14.84
CA THR A 128 3.30 14.60 -14.93
C THR A 128 4.02 14.59 -13.57
N SER A 129 4.10 15.72 -12.88
CA SER A 129 4.76 15.83 -11.57
C SER A 129 4.08 15.02 -10.48
N VAL A 130 2.74 15.04 -10.40
CA VAL A 130 1.99 14.29 -9.39
C VAL A 130 2.12 12.77 -9.56
N PRO A 131 1.87 12.17 -10.75
CA PRO A 131 2.08 10.74 -10.91
C PRO A 131 3.56 10.35 -10.74
N LEU A 132 4.53 11.21 -11.08
CA LEU A 132 5.94 10.95 -10.84
C LEU A 132 6.24 10.87 -9.33
N SER A 133 5.74 11.81 -8.54
CA SER A 133 5.92 11.78 -7.07
C SER A 133 5.25 10.56 -6.43
N ILE A 134 4.06 10.18 -6.88
CA ILE A 134 3.38 8.96 -6.40
C ILE A 134 4.21 7.71 -6.74
N LYS A 135 4.69 7.61 -7.97
CA LYS A 135 5.52 6.48 -8.41
C LYS A 135 6.74 6.30 -7.54
N GLU A 136 7.48 7.39 -7.31
CA GLU A 136 8.70 7.37 -6.50
C GLU A 136 8.40 7.10 -5.02
N ALA A 137 7.36 7.71 -4.44
CA ALA A 137 6.94 7.43 -3.07
C ALA A 137 6.50 5.96 -2.86
N LEU A 138 5.80 5.38 -3.83
CA LEU A 138 5.44 3.96 -3.77
C LEU A 138 6.68 3.08 -3.80
N ALA A 139 7.62 3.35 -4.72
CA ALA A 139 8.82 2.54 -4.88
C ALA A 139 9.79 2.65 -3.69
N GLU A 140 9.92 3.85 -3.11
CA GLU A 140 10.95 4.13 -2.11
C GLU A 140 10.45 4.05 -0.66
N VAL A 141 9.14 4.21 -0.43
CA VAL A 141 8.57 4.26 0.94
C VAL A 141 7.54 3.17 1.18
N VAL A 142 6.52 3.04 0.33
CA VAL A 142 5.36 2.17 0.62
C VAL A 142 5.68 0.70 0.33
N VAL A 143 6.18 0.40 -0.87
CA VAL A 143 6.49 -0.98 -1.30
C VAL A 143 7.50 -1.65 -0.36
N PRO A 144 8.62 -1.00 0.02
CA PRO A 144 9.57 -1.61 0.96
C PRO A 144 8.95 -1.97 2.31
N GLN A 145 8.02 -1.16 2.83
CA GLN A 145 7.36 -1.46 4.10
C GLN A 145 6.35 -2.62 3.97
N VAL A 146 5.65 -2.75 2.84
CA VAL A 146 4.79 -3.90 2.56
C VAL A 146 5.65 -5.16 2.42
N GLU A 147 6.79 -5.09 1.75
CA GLU A 147 7.76 -6.21 1.63
C GLU A 147 8.34 -6.61 2.98
N GLU A 148 8.65 -5.65 3.87
CA GLU A 148 9.08 -5.92 5.24
C GLU A 148 7.99 -6.67 6.03
N LEU A 149 6.71 -6.25 5.90
CA LEU A 149 5.59 -6.93 6.54
C LEU A 149 5.45 -8.37 6.03
N ILE A 150 5.50 -8.57 4.71
CA ILE A 150 5.45 -9.90 4.10
C ILE A 150 6.60 -10.78 4.64
N GLY A 151 7.81 -10.26 4.64
CA GLY A 151 8.98 -11.00 5.14
C GLY A 151 8.87 -11.39 6.63
N GLN A 152 8.29 -10.51 7.46
CA GLN A 152 8.03 -10.82 8.87
C GLN A 152 6.98 -11.93 9.03
N LEU A 153 5.92 -11.91 8.22
CA LEU A 153 4.89 -12.96 8.23
C LEU A 153 5.44 -14.30 7.74
N GLU A 154 6.26 -14.30 6.70
CA GLU A 154 6.91 -15.52 6.21
C GLU A 154 7.88 -16.13 7.22
N GLN A 155 8.62 -15.27 7.92
CA GLN A 155 9.47 -15.72 9.02
C GLN A 155 8.67 -16.41 10.12
N TYR A 156 7.53 -15.86 10.52
CA TYR A 156 6.65 -16.47 11.52
C TYR A 156 5.97 -17.74 10.99
N ALA A 157 5.57 -17.74 9.73
CA ALA A 157 5.00 -18.92 9.10
C ALA A 157 5.97 -20.10 9.11
N GLU A 158 7.24 -19.89 8.84
CA GLU A 158 8.28 -20.92 8.93
C GLU A 158 8.58 -21.31 10.38
N GLN A 159 8.67 -20.31 11.27
CA GLN A 159 8.96 -20.56 12.69
C GLN A 159 7.90 -21.44 13.36
N TRP A 160 6.62 -21.28 12.98
CA TRP A 160 5.48 -21.97 13.60
C TRP A 160 4.79 -22.97 12.66
N LYS A 161 5.49 -23.44 11.64
CA LYS A 161 4.93 -24.35 10.62
C LYS A 161 4.42 -25.67 11.17
N ASP A 162 5.00 -26.16 12.27
CA ASP A 162 4.64 -27.43 12.91
C ASP A 162 3.73 -27.25 14.12
N VAL A 163 3.36 -26.02 14.47
CA VAL A 163 2.45 -25.74 15.59
C VAL A 163 1.02 -26.01 15.19
N SER A 164 0.42 -27.05 15.79
CA SER A 164 -0.99 -27.39 15.58
C SER A 164 -1.90 -26.37 16.28
N MET A 165 -2.98 -26.00 15.63
CA MET A 165 -3.94 -25.03 16.11
C MET A 165 -5.37 -25.47 15.79
N LEU A 166 -6.29 -25.28 16.75
CA LEU A 166 -7.71 -25.46 16.51
C LEU A 166 -8.23 -24.36 15.59
N ALA A 167 -8.66 -24.70 14.38
CA ALA A 167 -9.33 -23.72 13.52
C ALA A 167 -10.76 -23.45 14.00
N LYS A 168 -11.26 -22.26 13.69
CA LYS A 168 -12.64 -21.88 14.01
C LYS A 168 -13.34 -21.38 12.73
N THR A 169 -14.53 -21.93 12.48
CA THR A 169 -15.45 -21.42 11.47
C THR A 169 -16.74 -20.99 12.13
N HIS A 170 -17.28 -19.84 11.77
CA HIS A 170 -18.45 -19.26 12.46
C HIS A 170 -18.24 -19.10 13.98
N GLY A 171 -16.99 -18.92 14.43
CA GLY A 171 -16.62 -18.87 15.85
C GLY A 171 -16.66 -20.22 16.56
N GLN A 172 -16.95 -21.32 15.87
CA GLN A 172 -17.02 -22.67 16.43
C GLN A 172 -15.78 -23.49 16.07
N PRO A 173 -15.36 -24.43 16.95
CA PRO A 173 -14.29 -25.38 16.64
C PRO A 173 -14.52 -26.12 15.32
N ALA A 174 -13.49 -26.18 14.51
CA ALA A 174 -13.46 -26.86 13.23
C ALA A 174 -12.20 -27.72 13.09
N SER A 175 -11.97 -28.31 11.94
CA SER A 175 -10.79 -29.14 11.67
C SER A 175 -9.51 -28.41 12.06
N PRO A 176 -8.58 -29.07 12.77
CA PRO A 176 -7.30 -28.46 13.13
C PRO A 176 -6.50 -28.00 11.90
N THR A 177 -5.65 -27.03 12.14
CA THR A 177 -4.76 -26.43 11.14
C THR A 177 -3.36 -26.26 11.74
N ARG A 178 -2.44 -25.67 11.00
CA ARG A 178 -1.12 -25.27 11.49
C ARG A 178 -1.01 -23.75 11.53
N LEU A 179 -0.53 -23.21 12.63
CA LEU A 179 -0.39 -21.77 12.84
C LEU A 179 0.44 -21.10 11.73
N GLY A 180 1.56 -21.71 11.35
CA GLY A 180 2.39 -21.18 10.28
C GLY A 180 1.64 -21.08 8.95
N LYS A 181 0.79 -22.08 8.62
CA LYS A 181 -0.05 -22.03 7.41
C LYS A 181 -1.07 -20.89 7.49
N GLU A 182 -1.71 -20.68 8.62
CA GLU A 182 -2.68 -19.59 8.80
C GLU A 182 -2.02 -18.22 8.58
N ILE A 183 -0.80 -18.03 9.08
CA ILE A 183 -0.03 -16.79 8.87
C ILE A 183 0.39 -16.65 7.40
N MET A 184 0.80 -17.75 6.75
CA MET A 184 1.20 -17.75 5.34
C MET A 184 0.06 -17.31 4.41
N VAL A 185 -1.20 -17.53 4.77
CA VAL A 185 -2.35 -17.04 4.01
C VAL A 185 -2.27 -15.53 3.78
N PHE A 186 -1.91 -14.77 4.81
CA PHE A 186 -1.78 -13.31 4.70
C PHE A 186 -0.56 -12.89 3.89
N ALA A 187 0.59 -13.55 4.09
CA ALA A 187 1.79 -13.28 3.30
C ALA A 187 1.53 -13.53 1.80
N TYR A 188 0.91 -14.66 1.47
CA TYR A 188 0.55 -15.00 0.10
C TYR A 188 -0.40 -13.96 -0.54
N ARG A 189 -1.48 -13.60 0.16
CA ARG A 189 -2.45 -12.60 -0.30
C ARG A 189 -1.79 -11.23 -0.54
N LEU A 190 -0.90 -10.81 0.36
CA LEU A 190 -0.18 -9.54 0.23
C LEU A 190 0.77 -9.56 -0.96
N ARG A 191 1.50 -10.66 -1.21
CA ARG A 191 2.35 -10.79 -2.41
C ARG A 191 1.56 -10.64 -3.69
N GLU A 192 0.44 -11.36 -3.82
CA GLU A 192 -0.44 -11.28 -4.99
C GLU A 192 -0.91 -9.84 -5.26
N GLN A 193 -1.32 -9.11 -4.21
CA GLN A 193 -1.78 -7.73 -4.37
C GLN A 193 -0.64 -6.75 -4.59
N LEU A 194 0.54 -7.01 -4.03
CA LEU A 194 1.73 -6.19 -4.26
C LEU A 194 2.19 -6.29 -5.73
N GLU A 195 2.17 -7.48 -6.32
CA GLU A 195 2.48 -7.65 -7.74
C GLU A 195 1.44 -6.94 -8.64
N GLN A 196 0.16 -6.95 -8.26
CA GLN A 196 -0.86 -6.17 -8.98
C GLN A 196 -0.61 -4.66 -8.87
N LEU A 197 -0.21 -4.16 -7.69
CA LEU A 197 0.16 -2.76 -7.51
C LEU A 197 1.37 -2.38 -8.40
N LYS A 198 2.42 -3.22 -8.41
CA LYS A 198 3.60 -3.01 -9.25
C LYS A 198 3.29 -3.03 -10.76
N ALA A 199 2.29 -3.80 -11.16
CA ALA A 199 1.84 -3.88 -12.55
C ALA A 199 0.93 -2.71 -12.99
N CYS A 200 0.42 -1.91 -12.06
CA CYS A 200 -0.37 -0.73 -12.39
C CYS A 200 0.46 0.29 -13.18
N LYS A 201 -0.11 0.78 -14.28
CA LYS A 201 0.53 1.83 -15.06
C LYS A 201 0.44 3.16 -14.31
N MET A 202 1.58 3.81 -14.09
CA MET A 202 1.60 5.19 -13.64
C MET A 202 1.54 6.10 -14.87
N SER A 203 0.33 6.61 -15.16
CA SER A 203 0.03 7.35 -16.38
C SER A 203 0.13 8.85 -16.21
N ALA A 204 0.43 9.55 -17.31
CA ALA A 204 0.53 10.99 -17.35
C ALA A 204 -0.12 11.56 -18.61
N LYS A 205 -0.76 12.71 -18.48
CA LYS A 205 -1.22 13.53 -19.58
C LYS A 205 -0.12 14.51 -19.97
N PHE A 206 0.15 14.58 -21.28
CA PHE A 206 1.05 15.55 -21.89
C PHE A 206 0.63 15.83 -23.34
N GLY A 207 0.26 17.10 -23.65
CA GLY A 207 -0.24 17.43 -24.99
C GLY A 207 -0.85 18.85 -25.12
N GLY A 208 -0.55 19.77 -24.20
CA GLY A 208 -1.05 21.15 -24.25
C GLY A 208 -2.49 21.29 -23.75
N ALA A 209 -3.09 22.45 -24.04
CA ALA A 209 -4.33 22.92 -23.44
C ALA A 209 -5.56 22.00 -23.65
N THR A 210 -5.57 21.18 -24.67
CA THR A 210 -6.67 20.24 -24.99
C THR A 210 -6.18 18.82 -25.31
N GLY A 211 -4.91 18.54 -25.04
CA GLY A 211 -4.30 17.25 -25.37
C GLY A 211 -3.93 17.06 -26.84
N ASN A 212 -4.04 18.09 -27.66
CA ASN A 212 -3.86 18.02 -29.12
C ASN A 212 -2.59 18.70 -29.64
N TYR A 213 -1.68 19.18 -28.75
CA TYR A 213 -0.47 19.93 -29.13
C TYR A 213 -0.73 21.18 -29.99
N ASN A 214 -1.87 21.86 -29.83
CA ASN A 214 -2.28 22.98 -30.70
C ASN A 214 -1.20 24.06 -30.80
N ALA A 215 -0.67 24.54 -29.67
CA ALA A 215 0.35 25.59 -29.63
C ALA A 215 1.68 25.11 -30.21
N HIS A 216 2.08 23.87 -29.90
CA HIS A 216 3.29 23.27 -30.45
C HIS A 216 3.23 23.12 -31.97
N HIS A 217 2.10 22.59 -32.45
CA HIS A 217 1.92 22.33 -33.87
C HIS A 217 1.88 23.61 -34.72
N VAL A 218 1.21 24.67 -34.21
CA VAL A 218 1.19 25.95 -34.95
C VAL A 218 2.57 26.61 -35.02
N ALA A 219 3.38 26.44 -33.94
CA ALA A 219 4.73 27.00 -33.91
C ALA A 219 5.72 26.19 -34.76
N TYR A 220 5.66 24.88 -34.74
CA TYR A 220 6.57 23.98 -35.48
C TYR A 220 5.78 22.81 -36.10
N PRO A 221 5.10 23.03 -37.24
CA PRO A 221 4.22 22.03 -37.85
C PRO A 221 4.95 20.81 -38.42
N SER A 222 6.25 20.89 -38.61
CA SER A 222 7.09 19.79 -39.14
C SER A 222 7.54 18.80 -38.04
N ILE A 223 7.34 19.12 -36.79
CA ILE A 223 7.74 18.24 -35.66
C ILE A 223 6.62 17.25 -35.35
N ASP A 224 6.98 15.98 -35.19
CA ASP A 224 6.06 14.95 -34.66
C ASP A 224 5.96 15.10 -33.12
N TRP A 225 5.03 15.95 -32.70
CA TRP A 225 4.79 16.25 -31.29
C TRP A 225 4.25 15.06 -30.51
N LYS A 226 3.57 14.10 -31.17
CA LYS A 226 3.12 12.87 -30.51
C LYS A 226 4.29 11.96 -30.17
N ALA A 227 5.19 11.74 -31.12
CA ALA A 227 6.41 10.98 -30.88
C ALA A 227 7.31 11.66 -29.83
N PHE A 228 7.43 13.00 -29.89
CA PHE A 228 8.14 13.77 -28.87
C PHE A 228 7.53 13.56 -27.47
N GLY A 229 6.21 13.72 -27.31
CA GLY A 229 5.54 13.56 -26.04
C GLY A 229 5.65 12.15 -25.48
N ASN A 230 5.62 11.12 -26.33
CA ASN A 230 5.86 9.74 -25.90
C ASN A 230 7.27 9.60 -25.32
N ARG A 231 8.31 10.03 -26.06
CA ARG A 231 9.70 9.97 -25.55
C ARG A 231 9.88 10.76 -24.27
N PHE A 232 9.36 11.98 -24.21
CA PHE A 232 9.47 12.81 -23.00
C PHE A 232 8.85 12.15 -21.76
N VAL A 233 7.62 11.67 -21.87
CA VAL A 233 6.91 11.08 -20.73
C VAL A 233 7.49 9.70 -20.38
N GLU A 234 7.81 8.87 -21.38
CA GLU A 234 8.21 7.48 -21.15
C GLU A 234 9.70 7.36 -20.84
N GLU A 235 10.57 8.05 -21.56
CA GLU A 235 12.03 7.91 -21.42
C GLU A 235 12.59 8.90 -20.38
N ALA A 236 12.18 10.19 -20.41
CA ALA A 236 12.71 11.19 -19.49
C ALA A 236 12.05 11.13 -18.09
N LEU A 237 10.74 10.85 -18.02
CA LEU A 237 10.00 10.80 -16.75
C LEU A 237 9.70 9.37 -16.28
N GLY A 238 9.85 8.37 -17.15
CA GLY A 238 9.55 6.96 -16.82
C GLY A 238 8.08 6.70 -16.49
N LEU A 239 7.17 7.49 -17.06
CA LEU A 239 5.73 7.36 -16.91
C LEU A 239 5.11 6.79 -18.18
N HIS A 240 3.84 6.38 -18.12
CA HIS A 240 3.10 5.94 -19.31
C HIS A 240 2.31 7.12 -19.88
N ARG A 241 2.55 7.51 -21.15
CA ARG A 241 1.80 8.62 -21.74
C ARG A 241 0.39 8.18 -22.14
N GLU A 242 -0.62 8.88 -21.68
CA GLU A 242 -2.00 8.76 -22.16
C GLU A 242 -2.13 9.37 -23.56
N GLN A 243 -2.53 8.55 -24.54
CA GLN A 243 -2.54 8.95 -25.97
C GLN A 243 -3.70 9.89 -26.33
N PHE A 244 -4.83 9.77 -25.61
CA PHE A 244 -6.03 10.57 -25.80
C PHE A 244 -6.51 11.09 -24.47
N THR A 245 -6.48 12.40 -24.29
CA THR A 245 -6.87 13.10 -23.08
C THR A 245 -7.61 14.40 -23.41
N THR A 246 -8.24 14.99 -22.43
CA THR A 246 -8.67 16.39 -22.45
C THR A 246 -7.51 17.29 -21.98
N GLN A 247 -7.79 18.43 -21.37
CA GLN A 247 -6.75 19.27 -20.74
C GLN A 247 -6.05 18.53 -19.60
N ILE A 248 -6.70 17.55 -18.99
CA ILE A 248 -6.20 16.77 -17.84
C ILE A 248 -6.04 15.28 -18.18
N SER A 249 -5.34 14.55 -17.29
CA SER A 249 -5.31 13.10 -17.29
C SER A 249 -6.72 12.50 -17.20
N ASN A 250 -6.91 11.30 -17.75
CA ASN A 250 -8.13 10.51 -17.54
C ASN A 250 -8.25 10.01 -16.10
N TYR A 251 -7.14 9.92 -15.36
CA TYR A 251 -7.00 9.43 -13.99
C TYR A 251 -7.44 7.98 -13.75
N ASP A 252 -7.87 7.23 -14.76
CA ASP A 252 -8.31 5.84 -14.61
C ASP A 252 -7.19 4.94 -14.06
N ASN A 253 -5.98 5.07 -14.61
CA ASN A 253 -4.82 4.29 -14.12
C ASN A 253 -4.39 4.72 -12.70
N MET A 254 -4.49 5.99 -12.35
CA MET A 254 -4.24 6.46 -10.98
C MET A 254 -5.29 5.90 -10.02
N GLY A 255 -6.56 5.85 -10.43
CA GLY A 255 -7.63 5.19 -9.69
C GLY A 255 -7.32 3.70 -9.44
N ALA A 256 -6.82 2.99 -10.45
CA ALA A 256 -6.40 1.59 -10.32
C ALA A 256 -5.25 1.42 -9.29
N VAL A 257 -4.29 2.34 -9.25
CA VAL A 257 -3.23 2.36 -8.21
C VAL A 257 -3.83 2.51 -6.82
N PHE A 258 -4.75 3.46 -6.63
CA PHE A 258 -5.42 3.68 -5.34
C PHE A 258 -6.26 2.48 -4.91
N ASP A 259 -6.94 1.83 -5.83
CA ASP A 259 -7.70 0.60 -5.55
C ASP A 259 -6.79 -0.59 -5.21
N ALA A 260 -5.62 -0.70 -5.84
CA ALA A 260 -4.64 -1.73 -5.50
C ALA A 260 -4.10 -1.53 -4.06
N ILE A 261 -3.79 -0.29 -3.66
CA ILE A 261 -3.37 0.03 -2.29
C ILE A 261 -4.50 -0.31 -1.30
N ARG A 262 -5.74 0.01 -1.60
CA ARG A 262 -6.91 -0.33 -0.76
C ARG A 262 -7.04 -1.84 -0.54
N ARG A 263 -6.77 -2.68 -1.55
CA ARG A 263 -6.79 -4.14 -1.38
C ARG A 263 -5.69 -4.63 -0.46
N ILE A 264 -4.47 -4.09 -0.56
CA ILE A 264 -3.39 -4.35 0.39
C ILE A 264 -3.82 -3.96 1.80
N ASN A 265 -4.33 -2.75 1.98
CA ASN A 265 -4.83 -2.25 3.27
C ASN A 265 -5.92 -3.15 3.85
N THR A 266 -6.83 -3.67 3.02
CA THR A 266 -7.92 -4.56 3.45
C THR A 266 -7.39 -5.88 3.97
N ILE A 267 -6.33 -6.43 3.36
CA ILE A 267 -5.69 -7.66 3.84
C ILE A 267 -5.01 -7.42 5.19
N ILE A 268 -4.38 -6.26 5.37
CA ILE A 268 -3.74 -5.91 6.66
C ILE A 268 -4.80 -5.71 7.76
N ILE A 269 -5.95 -5.12 7.45
CA ILE A 269 -7.08 -5.04 8.41
C ILE A 269 -7.54 -6.44 8.85
N ASP A 270 -7.66 -7.37 7.93
CA ASP A 270 -8.05 -8.75 8.19
C ASP A 270 -7.01 -9.45 9.09
N LEU A 271 -5.72 -9.28 8.78
CA LEU A 271 -4.59 -9.72 9.58
C LEU A 271 -4.62 -9.14 11.00
N ASP A 272 -4.81 -7.82 11.14
CA ASP A 272 -4.85 -7.14 12.43
C ASP A 272 -5.97 -7.68 13.33
N ARG A 273 -7.13 -7.97 12.74
CA ARG A 273 -8.30 -8.54 13.45
C ARG A 273 -8.05 -9.97 13.89
N ASP A 274 -7.43 -10.80 13.08
CA ASP A 274 -7.12 -12.17 13.47
C ASP A 274 -6.09 -12.21 14.60
N PHE A 275 -5.01 -11.42 14.53
CA PHE A 275 -4.05 -11.34 15.63
C PHE A 275 -4.66 -10.74 16.90
N TRP A 276 -5.54 -9.76 16.78
CA TRP A 276 -6.30 -9.25 17.91
C TRP A 276 -7.13 -10.37 18.57
N MET A 277 -7.81 -11.20 17.77
CA MET A 277 -8.57 -12.35 18.28
C MET A 277 -7.67 -13.42 18.88
N TYR A 278 -6.53 -13.74 18.27
CA TYR A 278 -5.58 -14.70 18.81
C TYR A 278 -5.02 -14.26 20.18
N ILE A 279 -4.79 -12.95 20.36
CA ILE A 279 -4.41 -12.39 21.66
C ILE A 279 -5.59 -12.52 22.66
N SER A 280 -6.81 -12.23 22.23
CA SER A 280 -8.02 -12.37 23.05
C SER A 280 -8.28 -13.82 23.50
N MET A 281 -7.91 -14.80 22.67
CA MET A 281 -7.98 -16.24 22.98
C MET A 281 -6.77 -16.76 23.75
N GLU A 282 -5.83 -15.89 24.10
CA GLU A 282 -4.55 -16.22 24.78
C GLU A 282 -3.61 -17.13 23.96
N TYR A 283 -3.81 -17.24 22.66
CA TYR A 283 -2.87 -17.94 21.77
C TYR A 283 -1.54 -17.21 21.66
N PHE A 284 -1.56 -15.87 21.79
CA PHE A 284 -0.40 -15.02 21.94
C PHE A 284 -0.48 -14.17 23.19
N LYS A 285 0.65 -14.00 23.85
CA LYS A 285 0.94 -12.96 24.83
C LYS A 285 1.71 -11.83 24.17
N GLN A 286 1.67 -10.65 24.76
CA GLN A 286 2.44 -9.50 24.27
C GLN A 286 3.59 -9.19 25.23
N GLN A 287 4.77 -8.98 24.65
CA GLN A 287 5.95 -8.58 25.40
C GLN A 287 5.73 -7.21 26.05
N ILE A 288 5.98 -7.12 27.35
CA ILE A 288 5.90 -5.88 28.13
C ILE A 288 7.27 -5.20 28.08
N LYS A 289 7.30 -3.92 27.70
CA LYS A 289 8.50 -3.09 27.85
C LYS A 289 8.50 -2.43 29.23
N ALA A 290 9.64 -2.45 29.89
CA ALA A 290 9.81 -1.75 31.18
C ALA A 290 9.46 -0.27 31.02
N GLY A 291 8.55 0.23 31.86
CA GLY A 291 8.07 1.61 31.83
C GLY A 291 6.83 1.87 30.94
N GLU A 292 6.36 0.90 30.15
CA GLU A 292 5.07 1.02 29.44
C GLU A 292 3.92 0.72 30.41
N VAL A 293 2.89 1.58 30.37
CA VAL A 293 1.64 1.38 31.12
C VAL A 293 0.60 0.76 30.18
N GLY A 294 0.28 -0.51 30.37
CA GLY A 294 -0.65 -1.25 29.51
C GLY A 294 -2.11 -0.83 29.67
N SER A 295 -2.49 -0.33 30.85
CA SER A 295 -3.83 0.18 31.14
C SER A 295 -3.74 1.19 32.28
N SER A 296 -4.53 2.26 32.22
CA SER A 296 -4.59 3.28 33.29
C SER A 296 -5.19 2.76 34.58
N ALA A 297 -6.02 1.69 34.54
CA ALA A 297 -6.76 1.15 35.69
C ALA A 297 -6.29 -0.26 36.10
N MET A 298 -5.76 -1.05 35.22
CA MET A 298 -5.38 -2.45 35.43
C MET A 298 -3.94 -2.71 35.00
N PRO A 299 -2.95 -2.67 35.90
CA PRO A 299 -1.53 -2.77 35.54
C PRO A 299 -1.12 -4.06 34.82
N HIS A 300 -1.85 -5.15 35.06
CA HIS A 300 -1.59 -6.47 34.44
C HIS A 300 -2.14 -6.57 33.00
N LYS A 301 -2.98 -5.64 32.55
CA LYS A 301 -3.67 -5.70 31.25
C LYS A 301 -2.80 -5.09 30.14
N VAL A 302 -2.36 -5.90 29.20
CA VAL A 302 -1.63 -5.47 28.00
C VAL A 302 -2.55 -5.50 26.81
N ASN A 303 -2.98 -4.32 26.35
CA ASN A 303 -3.91 -4.19 25.23
C ASN A 303 -3.21 -4.34 23.88
N PRO A 304 -3.81 -4.97 22.86
CA PRO A 304 -3.28 -5.10 21.51
C PRO A 304 -3.43 -3.82 20.68
N ILE A 305 -3.05 -2.66 21.25
CA ILE A 305 -3.30 -1.32 20.69
C ILE A 305 -2.58 -1.06 19.37
N ASP A 306 -1.51 -1.79 19.08
CA ASP A 306 -0.77 -1.62 17.82
C ASP A 306 -1.62 -2.11 16.64
N PHE A 307 -2.35 -3.21 16.78
CA PHE A 307 -3.29 -3.72 15.77
C PHE A 307 -4.53 -2.84 15.63
N GLU A 308 -5.09 -2.34 16.74
CA GLU A 308 -6.22 -1.39 16.73
C GLU A 308 -5.83 -0.06 16.06
N ASN A 309 -4.64 0.45 16.33
CA ASN A 309 -4.12 1.67 15.69
C ASN A 309 -3.93 1.47 14.18
N SER A 310 -3.46 0.30 13.76
CA SER A 310 -3.33 -0.05 12.35
C SER A 310 -4.70 -0.09 11.67
N GLU A 311 -5.64 -0.86 12.20
CA GLU A 311 -7.01 -0.97 11.65
C GLU A 311 -7.66 0.40 11.47
N GLY A 312 -7.59 1.28 12.47
CA GLY A 312 -8.16 2.62 12.41
C GLY A 312 -7.53 3.49 11.32
N ASN A 313 -6.20 3.46 11.20
CA ASN A 313 -5.49 4.21 10.15
C ASN A 313 -5.78 3.66 8.75
N LEU A 314 -5.86 2.34 8.57
CA LEU A 314 -6.19 1.73 7.28
C LEU A 314 -7.63 2.06 6.85
N GLY A 315 -8.57 2.14 7.78
CA GLY A 315 -9.92 2.59 7.52
C GLY A 315 -9.96 4.02 6.98
N MET A 316 -9.20 4.94 7.60
CA MET A 316 -9.05 6.32 7.12
C MET A 316 -8.40 6.38 5.73
N SER A 317 -7.33 5.64 5.52
CA SER A 317 -6.67 5.54 4.21
C SER A 317 -7.64 5.07 3.12
N ASN A 318 -8.34 3.95 3.36
CA ASN A 318 -9.24 3.36 2.39
C ASN A 318 -10.39 4.29 2.00
N CYS A 319 -10.94 5.06 2.93
CA CYS A 319 -11.99 6.04 2.67
C CYS A 319 -11.52 7.12 1.69
N ILE A 320 -10.32 7.68 1.91
CA ILE A 320 -9.77 8.75 1.07
C ILE A 320 -9.34 8.21 -0.30
N LEU A 321 -8.67 7.06 -0.35
CA LEU A 321 -8.27 6.42 -1.61
C LEU A 321 -9.49 6.08 -2.47
N GLN A 322 -10.57 5.58 -1.88
CA GLN A 322 -11.83 5.33 -2.59
C GLN A 322 -12.41 6.59 -3.17
N PHE A 323 -12.45 7.66 -2.39
CA PHE A 323 -12.94 8.95 -2.86
C PHE A 323 -12.11 9.45 -4.04
N LEU A 324 -10.78 9.41 -3.96
CA LEU A 324 -9.87 9.83 -5.02
C LEU A 324 -10.06 9.00 -6.30
N ALA A 325 -10.13 7.67 -6.18
CA ALA A 325 -10.32 6.76 -7.31
C ALA A 325 -11.66 7.01 -8.06
N GLN A 326 -12.70 7.40 -7.32
CA GLN A 326 -14.02 7.69 -7.91
C GLN A 326 -14.14 9.13 -8.42
N LYS A 327 -13.50 10.10 -7.72
CA LYS A 327 -13.68 11.53 -8.05
C LYS A 327 -12.83 11.98 -9.22
N LEU A 328 -11.56 11.55 -9.28
CA LEU A 328 -10.61 12.07 -10.27
C LEU A 328 -11.01 11.80 -11.72
N PRO A 329 -11.51 10.62 -12.11
CA PRO A 329 -11.94 10.37 -13.49
C PRO A 329 -13.15 11.20 -13.94
N VAL A 330 -13.83 11.89 -13.02
CA VAL A 330 -15.06 12.66 -13.31
C VAL A 330 -14.77 14.15 -13.28
N SER A 331 -14.78 14.78 -14.46
CA SER A 331 -14.59 16.21 -14.63
C SER A 331 -15.62 16.78 -15.63
N ARG A 332 -15.62 18.10 -15.81
CA ARG A 332 -16.56 18.79 -16.71
C ARG A 332 -15.86 19.19 -18.00
N LEU A 333 -16.40 18.75 -19.14
CA LEU A 333 -15.86 19.09 -20.47
C LEU A 333 -14.34 18.84 -20.56
N GLN A 334 -13.54 19.88 -20.84
CA GLN A 334 -12.09 19.77 -20.87
C GLN A 334 -11.49 19.67 -19.46
N ARG A 335 -12.04 20.38 -18.49
CA ARG A 335 -11.58 20.39 -17.09
C ARG A 335 -12.48 21.25 -16.19
N ASP A 336 -12.60 20.86 -14.92
CA ASP A 336 -12.88 21.76 -13.80
C ASP A 336 -11.71 21.75 -12.81
N LEU A 337 -11.73 22.62 -11.78
CA LEU A 337 -10.61 22.76 -10.84
C LEU A 337 -10.58 21.69 -9.73
N THR A 338 -11.60 20.84 -9.62
CA THR A 338 -11.74 19.92 -8.48
C THR A 338 -10.63 18.87 -8.39
N ASP A 339 -10.04 18.50 -9.54
CA ASP A 339 -8.87 17.60 -9.58
C ASP A 339 -7.70 18.18 -8.77
N SER A 340 -7.34 19.44 -9.02
CA SER A 340 -6.23 20.10 -8.30
C SER A 340 -6.48 20.21 -6.79
N THR A 341 -7.74 20.41 -6.38
CA THR A 341 -8.11 20.49 -4.97
C THR A 341 -7.90 19.15 -4.27
N VAL A 342 -8.38 18.06 -4.86
CA VAL A 342 -8.34 16.75 -4.20
C VAL A 342 -6.97 16.07 -4.29
N LEU A 343 -6.21 16.28 -5.37
CA LEU A 343 -4.87 15.73 -5.54
C LEU A 343 -3.86 16.18 -4.47
N ARG A 344 -4.05 17.36 -3.88
CA ARG A 344 -3.22 17.82 -2.74
C ARG A 344 -3.33 16.93 -1.51
N ASN A 345 -4.35 16.04 -1.46
CA ASN A 345 -4.57 15.11 -0.36
C ASN A 345 -3.99 13.70 -0.61
N VAL A 346 -3.31 13.44 -1.72
CA VAL A 346 -2.79 12.09 -2.05
C VAL A 346 -1.83 11.57 -0.99
N GLY A 347 -1.00 12.43 -0.39
CA GLY A 347 -0.10 12.07 0.69
C GLY A 347 -0.81 11.63 1.98
N VAL A 348 -2.04 12.09 2.21
CA VAL A 348 -2.79 11.80 3.46
C VAL A 348 -3.10 10.30 3.60
N PRO A 349 -3.76 9.65 2.63
CA PRO A 349 -4.04 8.22 2.75
C PRO A 349 -2.76 7.37 2.76
N LEU A 350 -1.71 7.75 2.02
CA LEU A 350 -0.43 7.05 2.07
C LEU A 350 0.25 7.21 3.44
N GLY A 351 0.13 8.38 4.07
CA GLY A 351 0.56 8.59 5.45
C GLY A 351 -0.14 7.65 6.43
N HIS A 352 -1.45 7.51 6.34
CA HIS A 352 -2.22 6.56 7.15
C HIS A 352 -1.80 5.11 6.89
N THR A 353 -1.56 4.72 5.63
CA THR A 353 -1.06 3.37 5.29
C THR A 353 0.32 3.10 5.92
N VAL A 354 1.25 4.03 5.83
CA VAL A 354 2.59 3.91 6.42
C VAL A 354 2.52 3.79 7.95
N ILE A 355 1.71 4.63 8.61
CA ILE A 355 1.48 4.55 10.07
C ILE A 355 0.96 3.16 10.47
N ALA A 356 0.01 2.64 9.70
CA ALA A 356 -0.63 1.35 9.96
C ALA A 356 0.36 0.19 9.81
N ILE A 357 1.08 0.10 8.69
CA ILE A 357 2.07 -0.97 8.47
C ILE A 357 3.12 -1.00 9.59
N GLN A 358 3.64 0.17 9.97
CA GLN A 358 4.58 0.26 11.09
C GLN A 358 3.96 -0.15 12.43
N SER A 359 2.66 0.09 12.62
CA SER A 359 1.95 -0.34 13.83
C SER A 359 1.73 -1.86 13.84
N THR A 360 1.30 -2.47 12.74
CA THR A 360 1.18 -3.93 12.60
C THR A 360 2.53 -4.61 12.83
N LEU A 361 3.61 -4.15 12.19
CA LEU A 361 4.96 -4.67 12.41
C LEU A 361 5.39 -4.58 13.88
N LYS A 362 5.09 -3.45 14.55
CA LYS A 362 5.38 -3.29 15.97
C LYS A 362 4.57 -4.26 16.82
N GLY A 363 3.30 -4.47 16.51
CA GLY A 363 2.42 -5.44 17.18
C GLY A 363 2.95 -6.87 17.02
N LEU A 364 3.26 -7.27 15.80
CA LEU A 364 3.81 -8.59 15.48
C LEU A 364 5.10 -8.88 16.27
N ARG A 365 6.03 -7.93 16.33
CA ARG A 365 7.31 -8.08 17.05
C ARG A 365 7.19 -8.20 18.57
N LYS A 366 6.02 -7.91 19.13
CA LYS A 366 5.73 -8.09 20.56
C LYS A 366 5.11 -9.44 20.88
N LEU A 367 4.75 -10.24 19.88
CA LEU A 367 4.05 -11.50 20.10
C LEU A 367 4.96 -12.55 20.74
N ILE A 368 4.42 -13.25 21.72
CA ILE A 368 4.99 -14.43 22.37
C ILE A 368 3.96 -15.53 22.21
N LEU A 369 4.31 -16.60 21.51
CA LEU A 369 3.43 -17.76 21.34
C LEU A 369 3.14 -18.43 22.67
N ASN A 370 1.89 -18.84 22.90
CA ASN A 370 1.42 -19.58 24.07
C ASN A 370 1.02 -21.00 23.62
N GLU A 371 2.00 -21.84 23.42
CA GLU A 371 1.81 -23.23 22.94
C GLU A 371 0.91 -24.06 23.88
N ASP A 372 1.02 -23.84 25.18
CA ASP A 372 0.18 -24.53 26.19
C ASP A 372 -1.31 -24.26 25.93
N ARG A 373 -1.66 -23.02 25.61
CA ARG A 373 -3.06 -22.66 25.35
C ARG A 373 -3.58 -23.26 24.06
N LEU A 374 -2.75 -23.31 23.01
CA LEU A 374 -3.09 -23.96 21.75
C LEU A 374 -3.32 -25.46 21.93
N SER A 375 -2.43 -26.11 22.69
CA SER A 375 -2.55 -27.52 23.04
C SER A 375 -3.81 -27.81 23.85
N GLU A 376 -4.09 -27.00 24.88
CA GLU A 376 -5.28 -27.14 25.72
C GLU A 376 -6.58 -27.07 24.91
N ASP A 377 -6.69 -26.14 23.94
CA ASP A 377 -7.87 -26.04 23.06
C ASP A 377 -8.06 -27.30 22.20
N LEU A 378 -6.97 -27.88 21.68
CA LEU A 378 -7.01 -29.13 20.92
C LEU A 378 -7.42 -30.30 21.82
N ASP A 379 -6.80 -30.47 23.00
CA ASP A 379 -7.08 -31.53 23.96
C ASP A 379 -8.53 -31.49 24.47
N ASN A 380 -9.09 -30.29 24.55
CA ASN A 380 -10.49 -30.11 24.98
C ASN A 380 -11.51 -30.31 23.83
N THR A 381 -11.07 -30.54 22.57
CA THR A 381 -11.98 -30.52 21.41
C THR A 381 -11.81 -31.75 20.52
N TRP A 382 -11.82 -32.94 21.10
CA TRP A 382 -11.69 -34.21 20.39
C TRP A 382 -12.78 -34.46 19.32
N ALA A 383 -13.91 -33.77 19.40
CA ALA A 383 -14.97 -33.86 18.40
C ALA A 383 -14.50 -33.56 16.96
N VAL A 384 -13.42 -32.79 16.79
CA VAL A 384 -12.89 -32.37 15.47
C VAL A 384 -12.32 -33.53 14.66
N VAL A 385 -11.90 -34.64 15.28
CA VAL A 385 -11.40 -35.82 14.57
C VAL A 385 -12.51 -36.65 13.92
N ALA A 386 -13.78 -36.34 14.21
CA ALA A 386 -14.91 -37.06 13.64
C ALA A 386 -14.94 -36.99 12.09
N GLU A 387 -14.49 -35.91 11.51
CA GLU A 387 -14.36 -35.76 10.03
C GLU A 387 -13.33 -36.74 9.47
N ALA A 388 -12.16 -36.86 10.09
CA ALA A 388 -11.13 -37.79 9.69
C ALA A 388 -11.62 -39.25 9.76
N ILE A 389 -12.26 -39.61 10.88
CA ILE A 389 -12.83 -40.96 11.10
C ILE A 389 -13.88 -41.24 10.02
N GLN A 390 -14.81 -40.32 9.76
CA GLN A 390 -15.82 -40.49 8.73
C GLN A 390 -15.21 -40.70 7.34
N THR A 391 -14.13 -39.97 7.04
CA THR A 391 -13.45 -40.05 5.73
C THR A 391 -12.79 -41.40 5.54
N ILE A 392 -12.12 -41.96 6.56
CA ILE A 392 -11.54 -43.31 6.52
C ILE A 392 -12.65 -44.36 6.42
N LEU A 393 -13.71 -44.24 7.21
CA LEU A 393 -14.84 -45.19 7.11
C LEU A 393 -15.49 -45.21 5.74
N ARG A 394 -15.55 -44.05 5.04
CA ARG A 394 -15.99 -44.00 3.63
C ARG A 394 -15.02 -44.71 2.71
N ARG A 395 -13.71 -44.57 2.92
CA ARG A 395 -12.69 -45.30 2.16
C ARG A 395 -12.88 -46.83 2.29
N GLU A 396 -13.22 -47.26 3.49
CA GLU A 396 -13.47 -48.68 3.81
C GLU A 396 -14.89 -49.16 3.42
N ALA A 397 -15.68 -48.35 2.74
CA ALA A 397 -17.08 -48.63 2.36
C ALA A 397 -17.97 -49.03 3.56
N TYR A 398 -17.68 -48.51 4.75
CA TYR A 398 -18.46 -48.74 5.95
C TYR A 398 -19.89 -48.22 5.78
N PRO A 399 -20.94 -48.97 6.18
CA PRO A 399 -22.32 -48.55 5.99
C PRO A 399 -22.68 -47.38 6.89
N HIS A 400 -23.25 -46.31 6.32
CA HIS A 400 -23.79 -45.13 7.02
C HIS A 400 -22.76 -44.45 7.99
N PRO A 401 -21.53 -44.11 7.53
CA PRO A 401 -20.50 -43.63 8.42
C PRO A 401 -20.84 -42.29 9.11
N TYR A 402 -21.60 -41.43 8.45
CA TYR A 402 -22.04 -40.14 9.04
C TYR A 402 -23.04 -40.38 10.19
N GLU A 403 -24.00 -41.28 10.02
CA GLU A 403 -25.03 -41.62 11.02
C GLU A 403 -24.38 -42.26 12.25
N ALA A 404 -23.39 -43.12 12.07
CA ALA A 404 -22.66 -43.74 13.16
C ALA A 404 -21.96 -42.70 14.03
N LEU A 405 -21.26 -41.73 13.43
CA LEU A 405 -20.61 -40.63 14.13
C LEU A 405 -21.59 -39.62 14.71
N LYS A 406 -22.68 -39.34 14.02
CA LYS A 406 -23.75 -38.44 14.53
C LYS A 406 -24.35 -38.98 15.83
N ALA A 407 -24.53 -40.29 15.96
CA ALA A 407 -25.00 -40.89 17.18
C ALA A 407 -24.02 -40.66 18.37
N LEU A 408 -22.70 -40.65 18.10
CA LEU A 408 -21.66 -40.37 19.07
C LEU A 408 -21.61 -38.89 19.47
N THR A 409 -21.73 -37.98 18.47
CA THR A 409 -21.52 -36.53 18.68
C THR A 409 -22.71 -35.80 19.25
N ARG A 410 -23.93 -36.36 19.23
CA ARG A 410 -25.17 -35.75 19.69
C ARG A 410 -25.67 -36.24 21.07
N THR A 411 -24.78 -36.73 21.91
CA THR A 411 -25.11 -37.28 23.23
C THR A 411 -25.11 -36.25 24.36
N ASN A 412 -24.86 -34.96 24.12
CA ASN A 412 -24.60 -33.93 25.11
C ASN A 412 -23.44 -34.25 26.10
N GLN A 413 -22.65 -35.28 25.83
CA GLN A 413 -21.45 -35.62 26.59
C GLN A 413 -20.23 -35.03 25.90
N LYS A 414 -19.21 -34.63 26.69
CA LYS A 414 -17.93 -34.16 26.16
C LYS A 414 -17.25 -35.33 25.43
N MET A 415 -16.91 -35.14 24.16
CA MET A 415 -16.09 -36.12 23.43
C MET A 415 -14.64 -36.00 23.95
N THR A 416 -14.07 -37.12 24.30
CA THR A 416 -12.71 -37.27 24.79
C THR A 416 -11.97 -38.32 23.96
N GLU A 417 -10.66 -38.42 24.10
CA GLU A 417 -9.85 -39.48 23.53
C GLU A 417 -10.46 -40.86 23.82
N GLN A 418 -10.80 -41.09 25.07
CA GLN A 418 -11.39 -42.36 25.50
C GLN A 418 -12.69 -42.68 24.77
N THR A 419 -13.62 -41.72 24.67
CA THR A 419 -14.90 -41.95 23.97
C THR A 419 -14.74 -42.23 22.49
N ILE A 420 -13.72 -41.60 21.83
CA ILE A 420 -13.36 -41.87 20.44
C ILE A 420 -12.77 -43.28 20.31
N HIS A 421 -11.86 -43.67 21.18
CA HIS A 421 -11.21 -44.99 21.16
C HIS A 421 -12.23 -46.10 21.41
N GLU A 422 -13.15 -45.95 22.40
CA GLU A 422 -14.24 -46.90 22.62
C GLU A 422 -15.15 -47.05 21.39
N PHE A 423 -15.49 -45.96 20.74
CA PHE A 423 -16.24 -45.98 19.48
C PHE A 423 -15.51 -46.75 18.39
N VAL A 424 -14.22 -46.46 18.18
CA VAL A 424 -13.39 -47.11 17.15
C VAL A 424 -13.28 -48.61 17.40
N GLN A 425 -13.13 -49.03 18.65
CA GLN A 425 -13.08 -50.45 19.01
C GLN A 425 -14.38 -51.21 18.66
N GLY A 426 -15.52 -50.54 18.78
CA GLY A 426 -16.84 -51.10 18.42
C GLY A 426 -17.12 -51.20 16.91
N LEU A 427 -16.29 -50.61 16.06
CA LEU A 427 -16.50 -50.65 14.61
C LEU A 427 -16.19 -52.03 14.01
N ASN A 428 -16.97 -52.44 13.04
CA ASN A 428 -16.74 -53.68 12.25
C ASN A 428 -15.82 -53.39 11.04
N VAL A 429 -14.54 -53.13 11.34
CA VAL A 429 -13.44 -52.90 10.39
C VAL A 429 -12.25 -53.74 10.78
N SER A 430 -11.22 -53.83 9.93
CA SER A 430 -10.00 -54.59 10.25
C SER A 430 -9.21 -53.97 11.39
N ASP A 431 -8.35 -54.77 12.04
CA ASP A 431 -7.52 -54.30 13.14
C ASP A 431 -6.50 -53.23 12.68
N GLU A 432 -6.03 -53.30 11.42
CA GLU A 432 -5.17 -52.28 10.80
C GLU A 432 -5.90 -50.95 10.68
N VAL A 433 -7.17 -50.94 10.26
CA VAL A 433 -7.99 -49.74 10.14
C VAL A 433 -8.33 -49.17 11.53
N LYS A 434 -8.60 -50.03 12.54
CA LYS A 434 -8.76 -49.56 13.93
C LYS A 434 -7.50 -48.91 14.45
N ALA A 435 -6.34 -49.46 14.21
CA ALA A 435 -5.08 -48.87 14.62
C ALA A 435 -4.83 -47.52 13.94
N GLU A 436 -5.13 -47.38 12.64
CA GLU A 436 -5.08 -46.12 11.92
C GLU A 436 -6.02 -45.04 12.52
N LEU A 437 -7.26 -45.44 12.79
CA LEU A 437 -8.26 -44.54 13.40
C LEU A 437 -7.88 -44.10 14.81
N MET A 438 -7.31 -44.97 15.63
CA MET A 438 -6.84 -44.66 16.99
C MET A 438 -5.62 -43.75 17.02
N ALA A 439 -4.82 -43.74 15.96
CA ALA A 439 -3.64 -42.88 15.85
C ALA A 439 -4.00 -41.42 15.55
N ILE A 440 -5.26 -41.14 15.18
CA ILE A 440 -5.72 -39.77 14.83
C ILE A 440 -6.00 -39.00 16.11
N THR A 441 -5.38 -37.83 16.22
CA THR A 441 -5.58 -36.90 17.32
C THR A 441 -5.88 -35.49 16.80
N PRO A 442 -6.45 -34.59 17.61
CA PRO A 442 -6.59 -33.20 17.21
C PRO A 442 -5.26 -32.51 16.85
N HIS A 443 -4.13 -33.01 17.38
CA HIS A 443 -2.79 -32.46 17.16
C HIS A 443 -2.17 -32.89 15.82
N ASN A 444 -2.52 -34.07 15.29
CA ASN A 444 -1.93 -34.58 14.07
C ASN A 444 -2.86 -34.55 12.84
N TYR A 445 -4.13 -34.23 13.05
CA TYR A 445 -5.11 -34.09 11.96
C TYR A 445 -5.02 -32.67 11.36
N THR A 446 -3.86 -32.29 10.87
CA THR A 446 -3.57 -30.95 10.35
C THR A 446 -3.30 -30.89 8.85
N GLY A 447 -3.36 -32.03 8.16
CA GLY A 447 -3.07 -32.11 6.74
C GLY A 447 -1.57 -32.02 6.40
N VAL A 448 -1.27 -31.44 5.24
CA VAL A 448 0.09 -31.27 4.69
C VAL A 448 0.60 -29.85 4.88
#